data_c3e77cb7993fe563c2dbe32d1ebfac87
#
_entry.id   c3e77cb7993fe563c2dbe32d1ebfac87
#
_cell.length_a   1.000
_cell.length_b   1.000
_cell.length_c   1.000
_cell.angle_alpha   90.00
_cell.angle_beta   90.00
_cell.angle_gamma   90.00
#
_symmetry.space_group_name_H-M   'P 1'
#
loop_
_entity.id
_entity.type
_entity.pdbx_description
1 polymer ?
#
loop_
_entity_poly.entity_id
_entity_poly.type
_entity_poly.pdbx_seq_one_letter_code
_entity_poly.pdbx_strand_id
1 'polypeptide(L)'
;MLRTPLCNLYGIDVPIILAPMGTCTSAELAAAVSNAGGLGGIGSLFRTTAAVKRDIEVVKTLTNRHFAINHVPQTLDEEAFRLTLAARPAVISFALGDPGDLVQRAHDVGALVMLQVTTVSQAVQAARRGVDVIVAQGGEAGGYCGDVSTMALVPQVVDAVAPIPVVAAGGIFDGRGIAAALMMGAAGVNLGTRFIATQESPAPQRWKEAIVEAKSEDAIKVDVLNDISPLPGTVGFRTVLRSLHTEFIDEWSAKRDEARRERERLKNEIVSTTQAGRPDATLLTAGQTAGGVKDIPTVAEIMRRLVVETETALNKAADLFEAA
;
A
#
# COMPACT_ATOMS: atom_id res chain seq x y z
N MET A 1 15.71 -1.41 19.94
CA MET A 1 15.01 -2.27 18.95
C MET A 1 13.62 -1.68 18.71
N LEU A 2 13.31 -1.30 17.50
CA LEU A 2 12.05 -0.65 17.12
C LEU A 2 10.86 -1.62 17.23
N ARG A 3 10.05 -1.49 18.27
CA ARG A 3 8.85 -2.32 18.50
C ARG A 3 7.70 -1.45 18.98
N THR A 4 6.48 -1.81 18.53
CA THR A 4 5.22 -1.19 18.93
C THR A 4 4.20 -2.29 19.30
N PRO A 5 3.03 -1.96 19.87
CA PRO A 5 1.97 -2.94 20.10
C PRO A 5 1.55 -3.71 18.85
N LEU A 6 1.65 -3.10 17.65
CA LEU A 6 1.36 -3.76 16.37
C LEU A 6 2.27 -4.98 16.14
N CYS A 7 3.53 -4.92 16.58
CA CYS A 7 4.45 -6.04 16.43
C CYS A 7 3.97 -7.29 17.19
N ASN A 8 3.44 -7.11 18.40
CA ASN A 8 2.87 -8.21 19.16
C ASN A 8 1.58 -8.72 18.56
N LEU A 9 0.71 -7.82 18.07
CA LEU A 9 -0.57 -8.17 17.45
C LEU A 9 -0.36 -9.03 16.20
N TYR A 10 0.59 -8.66 15.34
CA TYR A 10 0.85 -9.33 14.07
C TYR A 10 1.93 -10.42 14.13
N GLY A 11 2.64 -10.58 15.26
CA GLY A 11 3.76 -11.52 15.37
C GLY A 11 4.94 -11.15 14.47
N ILE A 12 5.23 -9.86 14.32
CA ILE A 12 6.34 -9.31 13.50
C ILE A 12 7.39 -8.65 14.38
N ASP A 13 8.60 -8.48 13.85
CA ASP A 13 9.72 -7.94 14.63
C ASP A 13 9.76 -6.41 14.61
N VAL A 14 9.35 -5.80 13.50
CA VAL A 14 9.37 -4.35 13.28
C VAL A 14 8.04 -3.86 12.69
N PRO A 15 7.57 -2.64 13.02
CA PRO A 15 6.24 -2.16 12.65
C PRO A 15 6.19 -1.62 11.20
N ILE A 16 6.70 -2.40 10.24
CA ILE A 16 6.77 -2.05 8.83
C ILE A 16 5.98 -3.07 8.01
N ILE A 17 5.02 -2.60 7.24
CA ILE A 17 4.13 -3.41 6.41
C ILE A 17 4.38 -3.11 4.94
N LEU A 18 4.41 -4.13 4.10
CA LEU A 18 4.38 -4.00 2.65
C LEU A 18 2.95 -3.66 2.19
N ALA A 19 2.78 -2.51 1.55
CA ALA A 19 1.49 -2.12 0.98
C ALA A 19 1.08 -3.09 -0.14
N PRO A 20 -0.21 -3.46 -0.23
CA PRO A 20 -0.71 -4.26 -1.33
C PRO A 20 -0.81 -3.40 -2.60
N MET A 21 -0.01 -3.71 -3.61
CA MET A 21 0.14 -2.89 -4.83
C MET A 21 -0.27 -3.66 -6.09
N GLY A 22 -1.32 -4.49 -6.01
CA GLY A 22 -1.79 -5.28 -7.13
C GLY A 22 -0.65 -6.12 -7.75
N THR A 23 -0.40 -5.93 -9.05
CA THR A 23 0.64 -6.66 -9.78
C THR A 23 2.09 -6.29 -9.40
N CYS A 24 2.30 -5.21 -8.63
CA CYS A 24 3.63 -4.83 -8.12
C CYS A 24 4.02 -5.55 -6.82
N THR A 25 3.16 -6.42 -6.29
CA THR A 25 3.51 -7.35 -5.20
C THR A 25 3.56 -8.78 -5.74
N SER A 26 4.48 -9.58 -5.23
CA SER A 26 4.60 -11.01 -5.54
C SER A 26 4.80 -11.81 -4.27
N ALA A 27 4.74 -13.13 -4.37
CA ALA A 27 5.05 -14.03 -3.27
C ALA A 27 6.49 -13.83 -2.76
N GLU A 28 7.44 -13.61 -3.67
CA GLU A 28 8.86 -13.39 -3.38
C GLU A 28 9.05 -12.08 -2.60
N LEU A 29 8.46 -10.96 -3.06
CA LEU A 29 8.54 -9.68 -2.37
C LEU A 29 7.87 -9.74 -0.99
N ALA A 30 6.70 -10.36 -0.89
CA ALA A 30 5.99 -10.54 0.37
C ALA A 30 6.82 -11.39 1.37
N ALA A 31 7.37 -12.52 0.90
CA ALA A 31 8.23 -13.37 1.71
C ALA A 31 9.51 -12.65 2.16
N ALA A 32 10.14 -11.87 1.28
CA ALA A 32 11.34 -11.11 1.61
C ALA A 32 11.09 -10.09 2.74
N VAL A 33 9.95 -9.35 2.69
CA VAL A 33 9.56 -8.41 3.76
C VAL A 33 9.25 -9.16 5.06
N SER A 34 8.53 -10.27 5.00
CA SER A 34 8.24 -11.09 6.18
C SER A 34 9.51 -11.66 6.80
N ASN A 35 10.44 -12.19 6.00
CA ASN A 35 11.71 -12.72 6.46
C ASN A 35 12.62 -11.64 7.06
N ALA A 36 12.48 -10.39 6.59
CA ALA A 36 13.17 -9.22 7.16
C ALA A 36 12.50 -8.66 8.43
N GLY A 37 11.48 -9.34 8.97
CA GLY A 37 10.84 -9.00 10.25
C GLY A 37 9.64 -8.09 10.16
N GLY A 38 9.21 -7.65 8.96
CA GLY A 38 7.97 -6.90 8.73
C GLY A 38 6.78 -7.79 8.44
N LEU A 39 5.67 -7.20 7.95
CA LEU A 39 4.52 -7.92 7.42
C LEU A 39 4.52 -7.82 5.89
N GLY A 40 4.83 -8.90 5.19
CA GLY A 40 4.67 -9.01 3.75
C GLY A 40 3.21 -8.95 3.34
N GLY A 41 2.91 -8.45 2.14
CA GLY A 41 1.55 -8.33 1.65
C GLY A 41 1.39 -8.72 0.18
N ILE A 42 0.39 -9.52 -0.15
CA ILE A 42 0.02 -9.90 -1.51
C ILE A 42 -1.27 -9.16 -1.87
N GLY A 43 -1.27 -8.39 -2.96
CA GLY A 43 -2.47 -7.74 -3.48
C GLY A 43 -3.20 -8.63 -4.48
N SER A 44 -4.51 -8.79 -4.37
CA SER A 44 -5.32 -9.56 -5.34
C SER A 44 -5.87 -8.72 -6.50
N LEU A 45 -5.87 -7.40 -6.39
CA LEU A 45 -6.41 -6.51 -7.42
C LEU A 45 -5.72 -6.71 -8.78
N PHE A 46 -6.50 -6.85 -9.83
CA PHE A 46 -6.06 -7.12 -11.22
C PHE A 46 -5.35 -8.48 -11.41
N ARG A 47 -5.57 -9.43 -10.50
CA ARG A 47 -5.05 -10.79 -10.62
C ARG A 47 -6.16 -11.79 -10.86
N THR A 48 -5.85 -12.84 -11.62
CA THR A 48 -6.75 -13.99 -11.76
C THR A 48 -6.74 -14.84 -10.50
N THR A 49 -7.81 -15.58 -10.23
CA THR A 49 -7.89 -16.56 -9.15
C THR A 49 -6.71 -17.54 -9.16
N ALA A 50 -6.31 -18.00 -10.35
CA ALA A 50 -5.15 -18.90 -10.51
C ALA A 50 -3.84 -18.23 -10.07
N ALA A 51 -3.65 -16.94 -10.35
CA ALA A 51 -2.48 -16.20 -9.91
C ALA A 51 -2.46 -16.01 -8.38
N VAL A 52 -3.60 -15.70 -7.77
CA VAL A 52 -3.72 -15.60 -6.31
C VAL A 52 -3.40 -16.94 -5.66
N LYS A 53 -3.95 -18.05 -6.18
CA LYS A 53 -3.65 -19.41 -5.69
C LYS A 53 -2.16 -19.70 -5.73
N ARG A 54 -1.53 -19.49 -6.88
CA ARG A 54 -0.08 -19.71 -7.06
C ARG A 54 0.73 -18.89 -6.04
N ASP A 55 0.42 -17.61 -5.86
CA ASP A 55 1.17 -16.76 -4.94
C ASP A 55 1.00 -17.19 -3.48
N ILE A 56 -0.20 -17.69 -3.09
CA ILE A 56 -0.43 -18.28 -1.77
C ILE A 56 0.44 -19.55 -1.58
N GLU A 57 0.50 -20.42 -2.58
CA GLU A 57 1.31 -21.63 -2.53
C GLU A 57 2.81 -21.28 -2.45
N VAL A 58 3.28 -20.36 -3.28
CA VAL A 58 4.69 -19.96 -3.35
C VAL A 58 5.13 -19.27 -2.07
N VAL A 59 4.37 -18.29 -1.54
CA VAL A 59 4.78 -17.56 -0.32
C VAL A 59 4.97 -18.51 0.86
N LYS A 60 4.14 -19.55 0.99
CA LYS A 60 4.26 -20.57 2.04
C LYS A 60 5.53 -21.45 1.91
N THR A 61 6.12 -21.52 0.72
CA THR A 61 7.41 -22.21 0.54
C THR A 61 8.60 -21.32 0.84
N LEU A 62 8.43 -19.99 0.75
CA LEU A 62 9.50 -19.01 0.88
C LEU A 62 9.65 -18.46 2.31
N THR A 63 8.57 -18.55 3.12
CA THR A 63 8.59 -18.06 4.50
C THR A 63 7.68 -18.86 5.41
N ASN A 64 8.11 -19.02 6.68
CA ASN A 64 7.28 -19.51 7.78
C ASN A 64 6.73 -18.34 8.65
N ARG A 65 7.02 -17.09 8.27
CA ARG A 65 6.56 -15.90 8.98
C ARG A 65 5.19 -15.46 8.49
N HIS A 66 4.54 -14.61 9.27
CA HIS A 66 3.23 -14.06 8.95
C HIS A 66 3.28 -13.17 7.71
N PHE A 67 2.21 -13.23 6.93
CA PHE A 67 1.98 -12.37 5.77
C PHE A 67 0.49 -12.01 5.66
N ALA A 68 0.19 -10.98 4.88
CA ALA A 68 -1.16 -10.51 4.61
C ALA A 68 -1.58 -10.82 3.16
N ILE A 69 -2.90 -10.97 2.94
CA ILE A 69 -3.50 -11.01 1.60
C ILE A 69 -4.56 -9.93 1.52
N ASN A 70 -4.50 -9.09 0.48
CA ASN A 70 -5.40 -7.97 0.29
C ASN A 70 -6.47 -8.26 -0.74
N HIS A 71 -7.70 -7.83 -0.45
CA HIS A 71 -8.83 -7.82 -1.37
C HIS A 71 -9.47 -6.45 -1.48
N VAL A 72 -10.16 -6.21 -2.60
CA VAL A 72 -10.98 -5.01 -2.83
C VAL A 72 -12.45 -5.45 -2.82
N PRO A 73 -13.25 -5.02 -1.82
CA PRO A 73 -14.60 -5.53 -1.62
C PRO A 73 -15.50 -5.38 -2.85
N GLN A 74 -15.45 -4.23 -3.56
CA GLN A 74 -16.31 -3.93 -4.70
C GLN A 74 -15.98 -4.73 -5.97
N THR A 75 -14.79 -5.30 -6.04
CA THR A 75 -14.35 -6.14 -7.17
C THR A 75 -13.92 -7.52 -6.69
N LEU A 76 -14.52 -7.98 -5.58
CA LEU A 76 -14.16 -9.24 -4.96
C LEU A 76 -14.37 -10.42 -5.92
N ASP A 77 -13.31 -11.18 -6.14
CA ASP A 77 -13.40 -12.52 -6.67
C ASP A 77 -13.65 -13.48 -5.50
N GLU A 78 -14.86 -13.98 -5.41
CA GLU A 78 -15.30 -14.84 -4.30
C GLU A 78 -14.49 -16.13 -4.21
N GLU A 79 -14.08 -16.70 -5.34
CA GLU A 79 -13.23 -17.90 -5.34
C GLU A 79 -11.82 -17.59 -4.87
N ALA A 80 -11.21 -16.48 -5.27
CA ALA A 80 -9.92 -16.03 -4.77
C ALA A 80 -9.99 -15.73 -3.26
N PHE A 81 -11.09 -15.15 -2.79
CA PHE A 81 -11.31 -14.91 -1.36
C PHE A 81 -11.46 -16.22 -0.57
N ARG A 82 -12.21 -17.19 -1.11
CA ARG A 82 -12.33 -18.53 -0.50
C ARG A 82 -10.97 -19.23 -0.38
N LEU A 83 -10.10 -19.11 -1.38
CA LEU A 83 -8.72 -19.61 -1.33
C LEU A 83 -7.90 -18.90 -0.25
N THR A 84 -8.09 -17.58 -0.09
CA THR A 84 -7.46 -16.80 0.98
C THR A 84 -7.90 -17.29 2.36
N LEU A 85 -9.20 -17.48 2.58
CA LEU A 85 -9.72 -18.01 3.85
C LEU A 85 -9.16 -19.41 4.15
N ALA A 86 -9.11 -20.28 3.14
CA ALA A 86 -8.53 -21.62 3.27
C ALA A 86 -7.02 -21.59 3.60
N ALA A 87 -6.31 -20.57 3.12
CA ALA A 87 -4.88 -20.40 3.38
C ALA A 87 -4.58 -19.96 4.82
N ARG A 88 -5.56 -19.37 5.52
CA ARG A 88 -5.47 -18.85 6.90
C ARG A 88 -4.25 -17.92 7.09
N PRO A 89 -4.10 -16.83 6.32
CA PRO A 89 -3.04 -15.88 6.56
C PRO A 89 -3.24 -15.21 7.93
N ALA A 90 -2.17 -14.67 8.51
CA ALA A 90 -2.28 -13.95 9.78
C ALA A 90 -3.17 -12.70 9.66
N VAL A 91 -3.14 -12.04 8.49
CA VAL A 91 -3.90 -10.82 8.22
C VAL A 91 -4.60 -10.92 6.87
N ILE A 92 -5.88 -10.56 6.84
CA ILE A 92 -6.62 -10.26 5.60
C ILE A 92 -6.84 -8.75 5.57
N SER A 93 -6.38 -8.10 4.52
CA SER A 93 -6.55 -6.66 4.40
C SER A 93 -7.53 -6.29 3.30
N PHE A 94 -8.22 -5.16 3.50
CA PHE A 94 -9.14 -4.60 2.52
C PHE A 94 -8.76 -3.15 2.19
N ALA A 95 -9.08 -2.73 0.98
CA ALA A 95 -8.89 -1.36 0.51
C ALA A 95 -10.02 -0.98 -0.46
N LEU A 96 -10.22 0.31 -0.66
CA LEU A 96 -11.13 0.89 -1.67
C LEU A 96 -12.59 0.47 -1.50
N GLY A 97 -13.05 0.21 -0.28
CA GLY A 97 -14.44 -0.10 -0.01
C GLY A 97 -14.74 -0.54 1.41
N ASP A 98 -16.02 -0.59 1.77
CA ASP A 98 -16.51 -1.17 3.02
C ASP A 98 -16.50 -2.72 2.88
N PRO A 99 -15.77 -3.44 3.73
CA PRO A 99 -15.68 -4.90 3.66
C PRO A 99 -16.97 -5.61 4.13
N GLY A 100 -17.88 -4.93 4.81
CA GLY A 100 -19.15 -5.52 5.28
C GLY A 100 -18.95 -6.78 6.09
N ASP A 101 -19.61 -7.88 5.68
CA ASP A 101 -19.54 -9.21 6.30
C ASP A 101 -18.21 -9.95 6.08
N LEU A 102 -17.37 -9.48 5.16
CA LEU A 102 -16.04 -10.07 4.91
C LEU A 102 -15.15 -10.00 6.17
N VAL A 103 -15.39 -9.02 7.06
CA VAL A 103 -14.71 -8.91 8.35
C VAL A 103 -14.96 -10.16 9.19
N GLN A 104 -16.23 -10.53 9.36
CA GLN A 104 -16.59 -11.71 10.15
C GLN A 104 -16.05 -12.99 9.51
N ARG A 105 -16.15 -13.12 8.18
CA ARG A 105 -15.62 -14.28 7.45
C ARG A 105 -14.10 -14.45 7.63
N ALA A 106 -13.36 -13.34 7.72
CA ALA A 106 -11.93 -13.36 8.02
C ALA A 106 -11.67 -13.80 9.47
N HIS A 107 -12.41 -13.26 10.43
CA HIS A 107 -12.32 -13.65 11.84
C HIS A 107 -12.67 -15.13 12.08
N ASP A 108 -13.64 -15.69 11.35
CA ASP A 108 -14.05 -17.09 11.45
C ASP A 108 -12.91 -18.10 11.15
N VAL A 109 -11.90 -17.65 10.37
CA VAL A 109 -10.70 -18.47 10.10
C VAL A 109 -9.50 -18.09 10.98
N GLY A 110 -9.67 -17.15 11.92
CA GLY A 110 -8.65 -16.68 12.86
C GLY A 110 -7.70 -15.63 12.28
N ALA A 111 -8.02 -15.02 11.13
CA ALA A 111 -7.25 -13.93 10.57
C ALA A 111 -7.64 -12.59 11.19
N LEU A 112 -6.66 -11.73 11.45
CA LEU A 112 -6.90 -10.32 11.80
C LEU A 112 -7.27 -9.54 10.54
N VAL A 113 -8.12 -8.52 10.70
CA VAL A 113 -8.58 -7.67 9.60
C VAL A 113 -7.92 -6.31 9.64
N MET A 114 -7.32 -5.90 8.54
CA MET A 114 -6.75 -4.58 8.32
C MET A 114 -7.52 -3.85 7.21
N LEU A 115 -7.97 -2.61 7.44
CA LEU A 115 -8.68 -1.81 6.44
C LEU A 115 -7.98 -0.48 6.16
N GLN A 116 -7.72 -0.20 4.88
CA GLN A 116 -7.21 1.08 4.43
C GLN A 116 -8.35 2.09 4.26
N VAL A 117 -8.16 3.26 4.84
CA VAL A 117 -9.08 4.39 4.80
C VAL A 117 -8.36 5.68 4.40
N THR A 118 -9.11 6.65 3.86
CA THR A 118 -8.59 7.95 3.41
C THR A 118 -9.24 9.13 4.15
N THR A 119 -10.19 8.86 5.06
CA THR A 119 -10.86 9.87 5.88
C THR A 119 -11.14 9.37 7.29
N VAL A 120 -11.30 10.29 8.24
CA VAL A 120 -11.68 9.98 9.62
C VAL A 120 -13.06 9.29 9.69
N SER A 121 -14.01 9.72 8.86
CA SER A 121 -15.34 9.10 8.81
C SER A 121 -15.27 7.62 8.42
N GLN A 122 -14.44 7.27 7.42
CA GLN A 122 -14.20 5.88 7.04
C GLN A 122 -13.55 5.08 8.17
N ALA A 123 -12.59 5.69 8.91
CA ALA A 123 -11.95 5.05 10.06
C ALA A 123 -12.95 4.70 11.17
N VAL A 124 -13.85 5.63 11.51
CA VAL A 124 -14.92 5.38 12.50
C VAL A 124 -15.87 4.28 12.02
N GLN A 125 -16.20 4.23 10.73
CA GLN A 125 -17.01 3.15 10.18
C GLN A 125 -16.29 1.80 10.25
N ALA A 126 -14.98 1.77 9.92
CA ALA A 126 -14.14 0.58 10.03
C ALA A 126 -14.11 0.04 11.47
N ALA A 127 -13.95 0.91 12.45
CA ALA A 127 -14.00 0.56 13.87
C ALA A 127 -15.34 -0.10 14.26
N ARG A 128 -16.46 0.44 13.78
CA ARG A 128 -17.80 -0.13 14.02
C ARG A 128 -18.01 -1.48 13.34
N ARG A 129 -17.28 -1.78 12.27
CA ARG A 129 -17.27 -3.07 11.58
C ARG A 129 -16.45 -4.14 12.31
N GLY A 130 -15.70 -3.78 13.35
CA GLY A 130 -14.83 -4.69 14.07
C GLY A 130 -13.50 -4.96 13.39
N VAL A 131 -12.99 -4.01 12.59
CA VAL A 131 -11.66 -4.08 11.99
C VAL A 131 -10.60 -3.98 13.08
N ASP A 132 -9.58 -4.84 13.05
CA ASP A 132 -8.55 -4.93 14.10
C ASP A 132 -7.45 -3.86 13.95
N VAL A 133 -7.14 -3.44 12.73
CA VAL A 133 -6.14 -2.42 12.43
C VAL A 133 -6.61 -1.52 11.29
N ILE A 134 -6.40 -0.21 11.43
CA ILE A 134 -6.77 0.78 10.42
C ILE A 134 -5.52 1.37 9.78
N VAL A 135 -5.44 1.34 8.44
CA VAL A 135 -4.40 2.02 7.67
C VAL A 135 -4.91 3.39 7.25
N ALA A 136 -4.40 4.45 7.86
CA ALA A 136 -4.67 5.83 7.48
C ALA A 136 -3.78 6.22 6.29
N GLN A 137 -4.34 6.20 5.08
CA GLN A 137 -3.61 6.51 3.86
C GLN A 137 -3.77 7.99 3.50
N GLY A 138 -2.68 8.74 3.59
CA GLY A 138 -2.62 10.14 3.16
C GLY A 138 -2.58 10.31 1.65
N GLY A 139 -2.90 11.52 1.22
CA GLY A 139 -3.00 11.92 -0.18
C GLY A 139 -1.69 11.91 -0.96
N GLU A 140 -0.55 11.77 -0.30
CA GLU A 140 0.78 11.63 -0.90
C GLU A 140 1.04 10.21 -1.43
N ALA A 141 0.19 9.24 -1.06
CA ALA A 141 0.35 7.85 -1.47
C ALA A 141 0.22 7.66 -2.97
N GLY A 142 0.91 6.65 -3.50
CA GLY A 142 0.69 6.12 -4.85
C GLY A 142 -0.56 5.25 -4.92
N GLY A 143 -1.01 4.96 -6.13
CA GLY A 143 -2.25 4.24 -6.34
C GLY A 143 -3.48 5.11 -6.03
N TYR A 144 -4.59 4.48 -5.79
CA TYR A 144 -5.83 5.18 -5.43
C TYR A 144 -5.71 5.77 -4.03
N CYS A 145 -5.68 7.09 -3.93
CA CYS A 145 -5.51 7.84 -2.68
C CYS A 145 -6.54 8.96 -2.55
N GLY A 146 -6.79 9.37 -1.30
CA GLY A 146 -7.65 10.51 -0.96
C GLY A 146 -6.93 11.86 -1.10
N ASP A 147 -7.53 12.91 -0.50
CA ASP A 147 -7.01 14.27 -0.59
C ASP A 147 -6.33 14.76 0.69
N VAL A 148 -6.66 14.14 1.82
CA VAL A 148 -6.12 14.56 3.13
C VAL A 148 -4.67 14.09 3.25
N SER A 149 -3.75 15.00 3.59
CA SER A 149 -2.33 14.66 3.77
C SER A 149 -2.12 13.73 4.98
N THR A 150 -1.06 12.93 4.95
CA THR A 150 -0.69 11.99 6.02
C THR A 150 -0.54 12.70 7.36
N MET A 151 0.14 13.86 7.39
CA MET A 151 0.35 14.66 8.60
C MET A 151 -0.96 15.12 9.25
N ALA A 152 -1.98 15.41 8.46
CA ALA A 152 -3.29 15.83 8.97
C ALA A 152 -4.21 14.64 9.30
N LEU A 153 -4.14 13.55 8.51
CA LEU A 153 -5.06 12.42 8.64
C LEU A 153 -4.73 11.53 9.83
N VAL A 154 -3.46 11.14 9.97
CA VAL A 154 -3.03 10.12 10.93
C VAL A 154 -3.42 10.45 12.36
N PRO A 155 -3.08 11.64 12.95
CA PRO A 155 -3.43 11.92 14.34
C PRO A 155 -4.94 11.98 14.58
N GLN A 156 -5.71 12.51 13.62
CA GLN A 156 -7.17 12.55 13.72
C GLN A 156 -7.79 11.15 13.71
N VAL A 157 -7.24 10.22 12.89
CA VAL A 157 -7.70 8.83 12.87
C VAL A 157 -7.32 8.14 14.17
N VAL A 158 -6.09 8.32 14.68
CA VAL A 158 -5.63 7.78 15.97
C VAL A 158 -6.59 8.16 17.09
N ASP A 159 -6.90 9.45 17.21
CA ASP A 159 -7.80 9.95 18.25
C ASP A 159 -9.24 9.42 18.11
N ALA A 160 -9.72 9.31 16.86
CA ALA A 160 -11.12 8.93 16.59
C ALA A 160 -11.42 7.45 16.79
N VAL A 161 -10.41 6.57 16.70
CA VAL A 161 -10.62 5.10 16.72
C VAL A 161 -9.93 4.40 17.88
N ALA A 162 -9.32 5.15 18.82
CA ALA A 162 -8.68 4.54 19.98
C ALA A 162 -9.63 3.57 20.70
N PRO A 163 -9.19 2.37 21.12
CA PRO A 163 -7.79 1.88 21.19
C PRO A 163 -7.32 1.09 19.96
N ILE A 164 -8.00 1.14 18.80
CA ILE A 164 -7.63 0.37 17.60
C ILE A 164 -6.29 0.89 17.07
N PRO A 165 -5.29 0.02 16.82
CA PRO A 165 -4.02 0.44 16.25
C PRO A 165 -4.17 1.06 14.86
N VAL A 166 -3.51 2.19 14.63
CA VAL A 166 -3.49 2.89 13.35
C VAL A 166 -2.11 2.75 12.71
N VAL A 167 -2.08 2.44 11.43
CA VAL A 167 -0.88 2.34 10.61
C VAL A 167 -0.88 3.51 9.62
N ALA A 168 0.21 4.27 9.55
CA ALA A 168 0.34 5.39 8.62
C ALA A 168 0.79 4.92 7.22
N ALA A 169 0.19 5.47 6.16
CA ALA A 169 0.57 5.20 4.78
C ALA A 169 0.57 6.49 3.95
N GLY A 170 1.49 6.58 2.98
CA GLY A 170 1.66 7.77 2.14
C GLY A 170 2.68 8.76 2.70
N GLY A 171 3.52 9.33 1.85
CA GLY A 171 4.54 10.30 2.24
C GLY A 171 5.76 9.74 2.98
N ILE A 172 5.86 8.44 3.21
CA ILE A 172 6.89 7.79 4.05
C ILE A 172 7.82 6.96 3.18
N PHE A 173 9.15 7.21 3.21
CA PHE A 173 10.15 6.49 2.41
C PHE A 173 11.45 6.19 3.15
N ASP A 174 11.71 6.83 4.30
CA ASP A 174 12.90 6.65 5.13
C ASP A 174 12.54 6.60 6.62
N GLY A 175 13.54 6.37 7.48
CA GLY A 175 13.33 6.25 8.92
C GLY A 175 12.86 7.53 9.59
N ARG A 176 13.12 8.72 9.02
CA ARG A 176 12.58 10.00 9.54
C ARG A 176 11.07 10.05 9.40
N GLY A 177 10.56 9.60 8.24
CA GLY A 177 9.12 9.49 8.00
C GLY A 177 8.45 8.47 8.92
N ILE A 178 9.12 7.34 9.20
CA ILE A 178 8.63 6.33 10.15
C ILE A 178 8.57 6.92 11.57
N ALA A 179 9.66 7.57 12.02
CA ALA A 179 9.71 8.21 13.34
C ALA A 179 8.59 9.26 13.49
N ALA A 180 8.38 10.12 12.48
CA ALA A 180 7.31 11.10 12.48
C ALA A 180 5.92 10.44 12.58
N ALA A 181 5.68 9.33 11.84
CA ALA A 181 4.43 8.59 11.91
C ALA A 181 4.17 8.04 13.32
N LEU A 182 5.19 7.47 13.97
CA LEU A 182 5.10 6.99 15.35
C LEU A 182 4.82 8.12 16.34
N MET A 183 5.44 9.29 16.15
CA MET A 183 5.19 10.49 16.98
C MET A 183 3.77 11.04 16.78
N MET A 184 3.13 10.83 15.63
CA MET A 184 1.72 11.14 15.41
C MET A 184 0.75 10.12 16.04
N GLY A 185 1.27 9.11 16.76
CA GLY A 185 0.47 8.06 17.40
C GLY A 185 0.21 6.82 16.54
N ALA A 186 0.78 6.73 15.34
CA ALA A 186 0.66 5.51 14.55
C ALA A 186 1.41 4.34 15.23
N ALA A 187 0.84 3.14 15.15
CA ALA A 187 1.45 1.92 15.64
C ALA A 187 2.44 1.27 14.65
N GLY A 188 2.52 1.78 13.43
CA GLY A 188 3.42 1.32 12.38
C GLY A 188 3.19 2.04 11.06
N VAL A 189 3.85 1.58 10.01
CA VAL A 189 3.79 2.18 8.67
C VAL A 189 3.51 1.13 7.59
N ASN A 190 2.80 1.55 6.54
CA ASN A 190 2.50 0.75 5.35
C ASN A 190 3.13 1.40 4.13
N LEU A 191 4.20 0.79 3.60
CA LEU A 191 5.06 1.36 2.56
C LEU A 191 4.80 0.69 1.21
N GLY A 192 4.58 1.50 0.17
CA GLY A 192 4.40 1.03 -1.21
C GLY A 192 5.60 1.36 -2.09
N THR A 193 5.69 2.61 -2.55
CA THR A 193 6.66 3.08 -3.56
C THR A 193 8.11 2.72 -3.20
N ARG A 194 8.50 2.79 -1.92
CA ARG A 194 9.84 2.39 -1.47
C ARG A 194 10.13 0.93 -1.80
N PHE A 195 9.15 0.04 -1.64
CA PHE A 195 9.32 -1.39 -1.95
C PHE A 195 9.17 -1.71 -3.44
N ILE A 196 8.50 -0.89 -4.25
CA ILE A 196 8.54 -1.04 -5.72
C ILE A 196 9.99 -0.94 -6.20
N ALA A 197 10.77 0.00 -5.68
CA ALA A 197 12.18 0.17 -5.98
C ALA A 197 13.08 -0.74 -5.12
N THR A 198 12.83 -2.06 -5.16
CA THR A 198 13.69 -3.10 -4.58
C THR A 198 13.97 -4.20 -5.59
N GLN A 199 15.02 -5.00 -5.35
CA GLN A 199 15.41 -6.07 -6.27
C GLN A 199 14.35 -7.14 -6.38
N GLU A 200 13.67 -7.50 -5.28
CA GLU A 200 12.66 -8.55 -5.20
C GLU A 200 11.28 -8.12 -5.72
N SER A 201 11.07 -6.84 -5.98
CA SER A 201 9.83 -6.35 -6.59
C SER A 201 9.67 -6.89 -8.01
N PRO A 202 8.47 -7.38 -8.39
CA PRO A 202 8.18 -7.85 -9.76
C PRO A 202 8.02 -6.68 -10.75
N ALA A 203 8.05 -5.44 -10.31
CA ALA A 203 7.94 -4.27 -11.18
C ALA A 203 9.04 -4.30 -12.26
N PRO A 204 8.73 -3.98 -13.53
CA PRO A 204 9.73 -3.85 -14.57
C PRO A 204 10.85 -2.89 -14.19
N GLN A 205 12.07 -3.18 -14.64
CA GLN A 205 13.26 -2.39 -14.29
C GLN A 205 13.09 -0.89 -14.59
N ARG A 206 12.47 -0.56 -15.73
CA ARG A 206 12.16 0.83 -16.12
C ARG A 206 11.26 1.55 -15.09
N TRP A 207 10.34 0.84 -14.46
CA TRP A 207 9.49 1.44 -13.42
C TRP A 207 10.31 1.77 -12.16
N LYS A 208 11.18 0.85 -11.75
CA LYS A 208 12.10 1.08 -10.61
C LYS A 208 13.03 2.26 -10.86
N GLU A 209 13.60 2.34 -12.06
CA GLU A 209 14.46 3.45 -12.49
C GLU A 209 13.71 4.78 -12.53
N ALA A 210 12.52 4.81 -13.11
CA ALA A 210 11.67 5.99 -13.11
C ALA A 210 11.35 6.51 -11.70
N ILE A 211 11.16 5.63 -10.72
CA ILE A 211 10.98 6.03 -9.32
C ILE A 211 12.26 6.67 -8.76
N VAL A 212 13.43 6.11 -9.06
CA VAL A 212 14.73 6.62 -8.55
C VAL A 212 15.08 7.98 -9.14
N GLU A 213 14.70 8.23 -10.39
CA GLU A 213 14.95 9.48 -11.12
C GLU A 213 13.92 10.57 -10.81
N ALA A 214 12.72 10.19 -10.35
CA ALA A 214 11.61 11.10 -10.14
C ALA A 214 11.87 12.11 -9.01
N LYS A 215 11.20 13.25 -9.13
CA LYS A 215 10.97 14.20 -8.05
C LYS A 215 9.58 13.98 -7.45
N SER A 216 9.34 14.55 -6.28
CA SER A 216 8.04 14.40 -5.60
C SER A 216 6.88 15.00 -6.40
N GLU A 217 7.13 16.11 -7.08
CA GLU A 217 6.17 16.83 -7.93
C GLU A 217 5.81 16.07 -9.22
N ASP A 218 6.62 15.09 -9.65
CA ASP A 218 6.32 14.25 -10.81
C ASP A 218 5.23 13.24 -10.51
N ALA A 219 4.93 12.97 -9.23
CA ALA A 219 3.85 12.07 -8.81
C ALA A 219 2.53 12.83 -8.69
N ILE A 220 1.72 12.81 -9.75
CA ILE A 220 0.49 13.57 -9.91
C ILE A 220 -0.78 12.70 -9.78
N LYS A 221 -1.91 13.31 -9.43
CA LYS A 221 -3.22 12.64 -9.50
C LYS A 221 -3.72 12.61 -10.93
N VAL A 222 -4.19 11.44 -11.36
CA VAL A 222 -4.58 11.14 -12.74
C VAL A 222 -6.09 11.01 -12.86
N ASP A 223 -6.79 12.14 -12.83
CA ASP A 223 -8.27 12.17 -12.90
C ASP A 223 -8.83 11.52 -14.16
N VAL A 224 -8.15 11.62 -15.29
CA VAL A 224 -8.57 11.01 -16.54
C VAL A 224 -8.67 9.48 -16.45
N LEU A 225 -7.96 8.85 -15.54
CA LEU A 225 -8.07 7.41 -15.35
C LEU A 225 -9.45 7.00 -14.85
N ASN A 226 -10.14 7.85 -14.09
CA ASN A 226 -11.54 7.61 -13.71
C ASN A 226 -12.51 7.68 -14.90
N ASP A 227 -12.15 8.36 -15.99
CA ASP A 227 -12.89 8.37 -17.25
C ASP A 227 -12.58 7.11 -18.10
N ILE A 228 -11.32 6.64 -18.08
CA ILE A 228 -10.85 5.49 -18.89
C ILE A 228 -11.24 4.17 -18.21
N SER A 229 -10.90 4.00 -16.95
CA SER A 229 -11.05 2.74 -16.19
C SER A 229 -11.52 3.01 -14.76
N PRO A 230 -12.79 3.45 -14.59
CA PRO A 230 -13.34 3.68 -13.27
C PRO A 230 -13.32 2.38 -12.47
N LEU A 231 -12.70 2.39 -11.31
CA LEU A 231 -12.74 1.25 -10.40
C LEU A 231 -14.04 1.33 -9.59
N PRO A 232 -14.85 0.26 -9.56
CA PRO A 232 -16.05 0.22 -8.71
C PRO A 232 -15.73 0.58 -7.27
N GLY A 233 -16.55 1.44 -6.65
CA GLY A 233 -16.35 1.89 -5.27
C GLY A 233 -15.47 3.14 -5.10
N THR A 234 -14.63 3.51 -6.08
CA THR A 234 -13.77 4.71 -5.96
C THR A 234 -14.57 6.00 -5.89
N VAL A 235 -15.71 6.08 -6.55
CA VAL A 235 -16.58 7.26 -6.53
C VAL A 235 -17.08 7.57 -5.12
N GLY A 236 -17.48 6.55 -4.34
CA GLY A 236 -17.90 6.71 -2.95
C GLY A 236 -16.74 7.02 -2.00
N PHE A 237 -15.54 6.57 -2.31
CA PHE A 237 -14.32 6.79 -1.52
C PHE A 237 -13.55 8.05 -1.95
N ARG A 238 -13.97 8.75 -3.00
CA ARG A 238 -13.31 9.95 -3.56
C ARG A 238 -11.80 9.74 -3.78
N THR A 239 -11.41 8.56 -4.25
CA THR A 239 -10.01 8.25 -4.52
C THR A 239 -9.69 8.48 -5.99
N VAL A 240 -8.49 9.01 -6.23
CA VAL A 240 -7.91 9.23 -7.55
C VAL A 240 -6.58 8.51 -7.61
N LEU A 241 -6.27 7.87 -8.73
CA LEU A 241 -4.97 7.22 -8.91
C LEU A 241 -3.86 8.28 -8.94
N ARG A 242 -2.78 8.04 -8.17
CA ARG A 242 -1.54 8.80 -8.28
C ARG A 242 -0.49 7.99 -9.02
N SER A 243 0.12 8.59 -10.04
CA SER A 243 1.14 8.01 -10.91
C SER A 243 2.25 9.03 -11.16
N LEU A 244 3.43 8.57 -11.54
CA LEU A 244 4.42 9.45 -12.15
C LEU A 244 3.85 9.98 -13.48
N HIS A 245 4.25 11.19 -13.79
CA HIS A 245 3.89 11.88 -15.01
C HIS A 245 4.39 11.13 -16.25
N THR A 246 3.55 11.02 -17.29
CA THR A 246 3.88 10.41 -18.59
C THR A 246 3.21 11.19 -19.72
N GLU A 247 3.72 11.09 -20.94
CA GLU A 247 3.10 11.70 -22.13
C GLU A 247 1.65 11.20 -22.34
N PHE A 248 1.36 9.94 -22.03
CA PHE A 248 0.01 9.37 -22.08
C PHE A 248 -0.95 10.12 -21.14
N ILE A 249 -0.51 10.41 -19.92
CA ILE A 249 -1.33 11.14 -18.94
C ILE A 249 -1.61 12.56 -19.45
N ASP A 250 -0.63 13.26 -20.01
CA ASP A 250 -0.81 14.62 -20.56
C ASP A 250 -1.80 14.61 -21.71
N GLU A 251 -1.56 13.75 -22.68
CA GLU A 251 -2.41 13.66 -23.86
C GLU A 251 -3.88 13.46 -23.47
N TRP A 252 -4.16 12.45 -22.64
CA TRP A 252 -5.54 12.08 -22.32
C TRP A 252 -6.18 12.99 -21.27
N SER A 253 -5.39 13.64 -20.41
CA SER A 253 -5.90 14.67 -19.50
C SER A 253 -6.41 15.90 -20.28
N ALA A 254 -5.79 16.23 -21.40
CA ALA A 254 -6.23 17.30 -22.29
C ALA A 254 -7.45 16.92 -23.16
N LYS A 255 -7.69 15.62 -23.36
CA LYS A 255 -8.73 15.09 -24.28
C LYS A 255 -9.78 14.23 -23.54
N ARG A 256 -10.24 14.65 -22.37
CA ARG A 256 -11.10 13.81 -21.50
C ARG A 256 -12.37 13.27 -22.15
N ASP A 257 -13.04 14.06 -23.00
CA ASP A 257 -14.26 13.58 -23.70
C ASP A 257 -13.94 12.51 -24.76
N GLU A 258 -12.77 12.59 -25.38
CA GLU A 258 -12.29 11.56 -26.30
C GLU A 258 -11.86 10.32 -25.52
N ALA A 259 -11.17 10.49 -24.38
CA ALA A 259 -10.80 9.40 -23.49
C ALA A 259 -12.00 8.57 -23.03
N ARG A 260 -13.15 9.21 -22.73
CA ARG A 260 -14.41 8.50 -22.40
C ARG A 260 -14.96 7.69 -23.57
N ARG A 261 -14.86 8.23 -24.80
CA ARG A 261 -15.32 7.51 -26.02
C ARG A 261 -14.40 6.33 -26.35
N GLU A 262 -13.12 6.46 -26.13
CA GLU A 262 -12.11 5.47 -26.46
C GLU A 262 -11.69 4.58 -25.27
N ARG A 263 -12.44 4.64 -24.17
CA ARG A 263 -12.05 4.03 -22.89
C ARG A 263 -11.62 2.56 -23.00
N GLU A 264 -12.29 1.74 -23.79
CA GLU A 264 -11.96 0.31 -23.93
C GLU A 264 -10.62 0.13 -24.66
N ARG A 265 -10.33 0.95 -25.69
CA ARG A 265 -9.03 0.94 -26.37
C ARG A 265 -7.92 1.34 -25.41
N LEU A 266 -8.11 2.46 -24.68
CA LEU A 266 -7.13 2.99 -23.75
C LEU A 266 -6.87 2.05 -22.57
N LYS A 267 -7.91 1.41 -22.05
CA LYS A 267 -7.78 0.39 -21.02
C LYS A 267 -6.94 -0.79 -21.51
N ASN A 268 -7.19 -1.28 -22.73
CA ASN A 268 -6.42 -2.35 -23.34
C ASN A 268 -4.97 -1.93 -23.59
N GLU A 269 -4.72 -0.68 -23.96
CA GLU A 269 -3.38 -0.11 -24.12
C GLU A 269 -2.61 -0.11 -22.80
N ILE A 270 -3.21 0.35 -21.70
CA ILE A 270 -2.62 0.33 -20.35
C ILE A 270 -2.25 -1.12 -19.94
N VAL A 271 -3.16 -2.07 -20.18
CA VAL A 271 -2.92 -3.47 -19.86
C VAL A 271 -1.78 -4.04 -20.72
N SER A 272 -1.82 -3.82 -22.03
CA SER A 272 -0.83 -4.39 -22.98
C SER A 272 0.57 -3.81 -22.77
N THR A 273 0.70 -2.50 -22.51
CA THR A 273 1.99 -1.86 -22.22
C THR A 273 2.59 -2.38 -20.92
N THR A 274 1.75 -2.57 -19.88
CA THR A 274 2.18 -3.16 -18.62
C THR A 274 2.67 -4.61 -18.79
N GLN A 275 1.91 -5.43 -19.53
CA GLN A 275 2.29 -6.82 -19.82
C GLN A 275 3.55 -6.92 -20.70
N ALA A 276 3.78 -5.96 -21.58
CA ALA A 276 4.99 -5.86 -22.38
C ALA A 276 6.22 -5.34 -21.62
N GLY A 277 6.09 -5.09 -20.30
CA GLY A 277 7.15 -4.52 -19.48
C GLY A 277 7.44 -3.03 -19.78
N ARG A 278 6.51 -2.32 -20.42
CA ARG A 278 6.59 -0.92 -20.84
C ARG A 278 5.51 -0.04 -20.15
N PRO A 279 5.36 -0.11 -18.81
CA PRO A 279 4.38 0.73 -18.12
C PRO A 279 4.71 2.23 -18.23
N ASP A 280 5.97 2.57 -18.51
CA ASP A 280 6.46 3.92 -18.81
C ASP A 280 5.71 4.58 -19.99
N ALA A 281 5.18 3.79 -20.91
CA ALA A 281 4.37 4.29 -22.02
C ALA A 281 2.95 4.73 -21.59
N THR A 282 2.49 4.36 -20.39
CA THR A 282 1.12 4.69 -19.92
C THR A 282 1.09 5.14 -18.46
N LEU A 283 1.19 4.22 -17.50
CA LEU A 283 1.01 4.49 -16.06
C LEU A 283 2.14 3.89 -15.23
N LEU A 284 2.83 4.73 -14.48
CA LEU A 284 3.85 4.36 -13.49
C LEU A 284 3.36 4.71 -12.09
N THR A 285 2.48 3.88 -11.52
CA THR A 285 1.89 4.15 -10.20
C THR A 285 2.96 4.32 -9.14
N ALA A 286 3.05 5.50 -8.54
CA ALA A 286 3.97 5.84 -7.46
C ALA A 286 3.41 6.99 -6.63
N GLY A 287 3.79 7.07 -5.35
CA GLY A 287 3.51 8.20 -4.48
C GLY A 287 4.58 9.30 -4.57
N GLN A 288 4.31 10.44 -3.93
CA GLN A 288 5.25 11.57 -3.86
C GLN A 288 6.57 11.20 -3.17
N THR A 289 6.60 10.08 -2.46
CA THR A 289 7.83 9.49 -1.89
C THR A 289 8.88 9.11 -2.95
N ALA A 290 8.52 9.00 -4.23
CA ALA A 290 9.47 8.74 -5.31
C ALA A 290 10.65 9.73 -5.29
N GLY A 291 10.38 11.03 -5.01
CA GLY A 291 11.42 12.04 -4.90
C GLY A 291 12.51 11.77 -3.85
N GLY A 292 12.20 10.96 -2.84
CA GLY A 292 13.14 10.55 -1.79
C GLY A 292 13.81 9.18 -2.01
N VAL A 293 13.34 8.40 -2.98
CA VAL A 293 13.90 7.08 -3.31
C VAL A 293 15.04 7.24 -4.31
N LYS A 294 16.26 6.79 -3.95
CA LYS A 294 17.46 7.06 -4.75
C LYS A 294 18.27 5.82 -5.15
N ASP A 295 17.75 4.62 -4.81
CA ASP A 295 18.40 3.35 -5.10
C ASP A 295 17.42 2.19 -5.19
N ILE A 296 17.91 1.04 -5.68
CA ILE A 296 17.17 -0.22 -5.81
C ILE A 296 17.89 -1.32 -5.01
N PRO A 297 17.83 -1.27 -3.66
CA PRO A 297 18.47 -2.23 -2.78
C PRO A 297 17.69 -3.55 -2.72
N THR A 298 18.26 -4.55 -2.01
CA THR A 298 17.47 -5.69 -1.55
C THR A 298 16.48 -5.29 -0.45
N VAL A 299 15.41 -6.07 -0.27
CA VAL A 299 14.45 -5.88 0.83
C VAL A 299 15.15 -5.96 2.19
N ALA A 300 16.04 -6.92 2.37
CA ALA A 300 16.79 -7.08 3.61
C ALA A 300 17.62 -5.82 3.95
N GLU A 301 18.25 -5.21 2.95
CA GLU A 301 19.04 -4.00 3.13
C GLU A 301 18.15 -2.79 3.46
N ILE A 302 17.06 -2.57 2.71
CA ILE A 302 16.19 -1.42 2.97
C ILE A 302 15.50 -1.55 4.33
N MET A 303 15.03 -2.73 4.72
CA MET A 303 14.41 -2.95 6.02
C MET A 303 15.38 -2.62 7.16
N ARG A 304 16.64 -3.09 7.07
CA ARG A 304 17.68 -2.75 8.05
C ARG A 304 17.94 -1.24 8.11
N ARG A 305 18.06 -0.56 6.96
CA ARG A 305 18.23 0.91 6.88
C ARG A 305 17.07 1.64 7.55
N LEU A 306 15.84 1.32 7.20
CA LEU A 306 14.64 1.94 7.75
C LEU A 306 14.59 1.86 9.28
N VAL A 307 14.95 0.69 9.86
CA VAL A 307 15.00 0.52 11.31
C VAL A 307 16.07 1.41 11.95
N VAL A 308 17.31 1.37 11.44
CA VAL A 308 18.44 2.15 11.98
C VAL A 308 18.17 3.65 11.87
N GLU A 309 17.66 4.11 10.73
CA GLU A 309 17.31 5.51 10.52
C GLU A 309 16.19 5.97 11.44
N THR A 310 15.18 5.10 11.69
CA THR A 310 14.07 5.41 12.60
C THR A 310 14.59 5.56 14.04
N GLU A 311 15.39 4.60 14.51
CA GLU A 311 15.99 4.66 15.87
C GLU A 311 16.87 5.92 16.00
N THR A 312 17.64 6.25 14.97
CA THR A 312 18.45 7.47 14.94
C THR A 312 17.62 8.74 15.02
N ALA A 313 16.50 8.80 14.27
CA ALA A 313 15.62 9.96 14.27
C ALA A 313 14.91 10.16 15.61
N LEU A 314 14.45 9.06 16.23
CA LEU A 314 13.81 9.10 17.56
C LEU A 314 14.80 9.53 18.66
N ASN A 315 16.04 9.03 18.63
CA ASN A 315 17.07 9.44 19.59
C ASN A 315 17.39 10.95 19.45
N LYS A 316 17.57 11.44 18.21
CA LYS A 316 17.76 12.87 17.98
C LYS A 316 16.59 13.74 18.48
N ALA A 317 15.36 13.24 18.38
CA ALA A 317 14.21 13.95 18.92
C ALA A 317 14.24 14.02 20.44
N ALA A 318 14.73 12.98 21.14
CA ALA A 318 14.92 13.00 22.60
C ALA A 318 15.98 14.02 23.01
N ASP A 319 17.10 14.13 22.28
CA ASP A 319 18.17 15.11 22.55
C ASP A 319 17.70 16.57 22.51
N LEU A 320 16.60 16.88 21.81
CA LEU A 320 16.02 18.24 21.78
C LEU A 320 15.50 18.70 23.16
N PHE A 321 15.20 17.78 24.06
CA PHE A 321 14.71 18.09 25.42
C PHE A 321 15.82 18.12 26.46
N GLU A 322 16.99 17.48 26.19
CA GLU A 322 18.13 17.49 27.10
C GLU A 322 19.00 18.75 26.96
N ALA A 323 18.88 19.46 25.85
CA ALA A 323 19.67 20.67 25.56
C ALA A 323 19.08 21.97 26.13
N ALA A 324 17.97 21.93 26.87
CA ALA A 324 17.35 23.05 27.56
C ALA A 324 17.57 22.99 29.08
#